data_53536ef89bfc09215fb1b5e05b38d3ac
#
_entry.id   53536ef89bfc09215fb1b5e05b38d3ac
#
_cell.length_a   1.000
_cell.length_b   1.000
_cell.length_c   1.000
_cell.angle_alpha   90.00
_cell.angle_beta   90.00
_cell.angle_gamma   90.00
#
_symmetry.space_group_name_H-M   'P 1'
#
loop_
_entity.id
_entity.type
_entity.pdbx_description
1 polymer ?
#
loop_
_entity_poly.entity_id
_entity_poly.type
_entity_poly.pdbx_seq_one_letter_code
_entity_poly.pdbx_strand_id
1 'polypeptide(L)'
;MPLKKNTIVGKIKFFFVICFFSQLLFSNLYSETKKNSEIFADLNVLDKVSSKSSNLTIKIGEEFKFQNLLIKVLKCYNSKFDDDPEVTAYMQVKDLTTRDKDKVFFFNDWTFASSPSLSPFDQP
;
A
#
# COMPACT_ATOMS: atom_id res chain seq x y z
N MET A 1 -40.99 8.93 -65.50
CA MET A 1 -39.86 9.50 -64.77
C MET A 1 -39.63 8.70 -63.50
N PRO A 2 -38.53 7.99 -63.37
CA PRO A 2 -38.27 7.27 -62.09
C PRO A 2 -37.85 8.24 -61.03
N LEU A 3 -38.62 8.33 -59.95
CA LEU A 3 -38.27 9.07 -58.75
C LEU A 3 -37.03 8.46 -58.09
N LYS A 4 -35.93 9.21 -58.12
CA LYS A 4 -34.73 8.85 -57.33
C LYS A 4 -35.10 8.87 -55.85
N LYS A 5 -35.29 7.71 -55.26
CA LYS A 5 -35.40 7.53 -53.79
C LYS A 5 -34.09 8.00 -53.18
N ASN A 6 -34.15 9.07 -52.39
CA ASN A 6 -33.01 9.58 -51.63
C ASN A 6 -32.53 8.53 -50.67
N THR A 7 -31.38 7.96 -50.92
CA THR A 7 -30.68 6.98 -50.07
C THR A 7 -30.07 7.57 -48.79
N ILE A 8 -30.38 8.83 -48.48
CA ILE A 8 -29.83 9.54 -47.32
C ILE A 8 -30.40 8.99 -46.00
N VAL A 9 -31.67 8.57 -45.98
CA VAL A 9 -32.36 8.08 -44.80
C VAL A 9 -31.75 6.77 -44.25
N GLY A 10 -31.21 5.91 -45.11
CA GLY A 10 -30.55 4.68 -44.73
C GLY A 10 -29.18 4.89 -44.04
N LYS A 11 -28.44 5.90 -44.50
CA LYS A 11 -27.12 6.25 -43.92
C LYS A 11 -27.23 6.87 -42.52
N ILE A 12 -28.28 7.67 -42.30
CA ILE A 12 -28.53 8.28 -41.01
C ILE A 12 -28.90 7.21 -39.96
N LYS A 13 -29.78 6.25 -40.34
CA LYS A 13 -30.13 5.15 -39.42
C LYS A 13 -28.92 4.27 -39.09
N PHE A 14 -28.05 4.03 -40.06
CA PHE A 14 -26.82 3.24 -39.85
C PHE A 14 -25.83 3.97 -38.92
N PHE A 15 -25.76 5.29 -39.02
CA PHE A 15 -24.93 6.11 -38.13
C PHE A 15 -25.44 6.10 -36.68
N PHE A 16 -26.75 6.15 -36.48
CA PHE A 16 -27.35 6.05 -35.14
C PHE A 16 -27.12 4.68 -34.50
N VAL A 17 -27.17 3.60 -35.29
CA VAL A 17 -26.89 2.24 -34.78
C VAL A 17 -25.43 2.10 -34.36
N ILE A 18 -24.50 2.66 -35.12
CA ILE A 18 -23.05 2.63 -34.76
C ILE A 18 -22.79 3.45 -33.51
N CYS A 19 -23.37 4.65 -33.35
CA CYS A 19 -23.24 5.46 -32.16
C CYS A 19 -23.85 4.79 -30.92
N PHE A 20 -24.99 4.12 -31.08
CA PHE A 20 -25.64 3.38 -30.01
C PHE A 20 -24.81 2.17 -29.55
N PHE A 21 -24.21 1.45 -30.53
CA PHE A 21 -23.34 0.31 -30.24
C PHE A 21 -22.01 0.72 -29.60
N SER A 22 -21.49 1.90 -29.94
CA SER A 22 -20.24 2.42 -29.34
C SER A 22 -20.44 2.80 -27.87
N GLN A 23 -21.63 3.25 -27.46
CA GLN A 23 -21.94 3.55 -26.06
C GLN A 23 -22.01 2.30 -25.19
N LEU A 24 -22.39 1.14 -25.75
CA LEU A 24 -22.42 -0.13 -25.04
C LEU A 24 -21.01 -0.68 -24.74
N LEU A 25 -20.00 -0.28 -25.52
CA LEU A 25 -18.62 -0.71 -25.32
C LEU A 25 -17.87 0.12 -24.26
N PHE A 26 -18.37 1.32 -23.94
CA PHE A 26 -17.75 2.18 -22.93
C PHE A 26 -18.29 2.00 -21.52
N SER A 27 -19.33 1.20 -21.31
CA SER A 27 -19.96 1.02 -20.00
C SER A 27 -19.23 0.07 -19.06
N ASN A 28 -18.07 -0.49 -19.43
CA ASN A 28 -17.31 -1.41 -18.58
C ASN A 28 -16.00 -0.83 -18.04
N LEU A 29 -15.77 0.48 -18.17
CA LEU A 29 -14.71 1.15 -17.39
C LEU A 29 -15.24 1.61 -16.02
N TYR A 30 -15.86 0.72 -15.26
CA TYR A 30 -15.88 0.86 -13.83
C TYR A 30 -14.45 0.56 -13.35
N SER A 31 -13.68 1.60 -13.19
CA SER A 31 -12.51 1.57 -12.33
C SER A 31 -13.01 1.10 -10.96
N GLU A 32 -12.69 -0.13 -10.59
CA GLU A 32 -12.75 -0.54 -9.19
C GLU A 32 -11.93 0.49 -8.43
N THR A 33 -12.59 1.40 -7.76
CA THR A 33 -12.01 2.15 -6.67
C THR A 33 -11.57 1.08 -5.68
N LYS A 34 -10.30 0.73 -5.75
CA LYS A 34 -9.62 -0.10 -4.77
C LYS A 34 -9.97 0.54 -3.43
N LYS A 35 -10.92 -0.04 -2.72
CA LYS A 35 -11.26 0.34 -1.37
C LYS A 35 -9.95 0.17 -0.62
N ASN A 36 -9.22 1.26 -0.41
CA ASN A 36 -7.99 1.27 0.35
C ASN A 36 -8.39 0.86 1.76
N SER A 37 -8.44 -0.44 2.01
CA SER A 37 -8.45 -0.96 3.35
C SER A 37 -7.13 -0.51 3.95
N GLU A 38 -7.19 0.48 4.80
CA GLU A 38 -6.04 0.94 5.56
C GLU A 38 -5.52 -0.26 6.35
N ILE A 39 -4.28 -0.64 6.07
CA ILE A 39 -3.65 -1.78 6.73
C ILE A 39 -2.71 -1.20 7.78
N PHE A 40 -2.87 -1.68 9.00
CA PHE A 40 -2.05 -1.28 10.13
C PHE A 40 -1.16 -2.44 10.56
N ALA A 41 0.03 -2.11 11.05
CA ALA A 41 0.93 -3.04 11.70
C ALA A 41 1.04 -2.67 13.17
N ASP A 42 0.87 -3.66 14.04
CA ASP A 42 1.07 -3.51 15.48
C ASP A 42 2.50 -3.95 15.83
N LEU A 43 3.27 -3.02 16.36
CA LEU A 43 4.65 -3.23 16.77
C LEU A 43 4.76 -3.16 18.28
N ASN A 44 5.48 -4.09 18.87
CA ASN A 44 5.88 -4.03 20.28
C ASN A 44 7.35 -3.62 20.37
N VAL A 45 7.59 -2.42 20.88
CA VAL A 45 8.93 -1.86 21.05
C VAL A 45 9.36 -1.99 22.49
N LEU A 46 10.48 -2.69 22.72
CA LEU A 46 11.09 -2.84 24.02
C LEU A 46 12.30 -1.91 24.14
N ASP A 47 12.23 -0.98 25.08
CA ASP A 47 13.38 -0.20 25.50
C ASP A 47 14.21 -1.02 26.50
N LYS A 48 15.40 -1.44 26.09
CA LYS A 48 16.28 -2.28 26.90
C LYS A 48 16.87 -1.55 28.12
N VAL A 49 16.98 -0.23 28.05
CA VAL A 49 17.56 0.58 29.14
C VAL A 49 16.56 0.72 30.28
N SER A 50 15.32 1.08 29.95
CA SER A 50 14.26 1.28 30.95
C SER A 50 13.43 0.01 31.22
N SER A 51 13.62 -1.05 30.42
CA SER A 51 12.80 -2.27 30.41
C SER A 51 11.31 -2.01 30.19
N LYS A 52 10.98 -0.90 29.54
CA LYS A 52 9.60 -0.55 29.22
C LYS A 52 9.22 -1.04 27.83
N SER A 53 8.03 -1.63 27.73
CA SER A 53 7.42 -2.05 26.47
C SER A 53 6.35 -1.05 26.05
N SER A 54 6.31 -0.72 24.78
CA SER A 54 5.33 0.18 24.18
C SER A 54 4.73 -0.46 22.94
N ASN A 55 3.40 -0.48 22.84
CA ASN A 55 2.69 -0.96 21.66
C ASN A 55 2.40 0.22 20.74
N LEU A 56 2.79 0.10 19.48
CA LEU A 56 2.61 1.10 18.43
C LEU A 56 1.76 0.52 17.32
N THR A 57 0.70 1.20 16.94
CA THR A 57 -0.10 0.87 15.76
C THR A 57 0.29 1.84 14.64
N ILE A 58 0.92 1.32 13.59
CA ILE A 58 1.46 2.12 12.49
C ILE A 58 0.75 1.76 11.19
N LYS A 59 0.28 2.76 10.46
CA LYS A 59 -0.29 2.57 9.14
C LYS A 59 0.81 2.26 8.13
N ILE A 60 0.59 1.20 7.33
CA ILE A 60 1.58 0.76 6.34
C ILE A 60 1.79 1.86 5.29
N GLY A 61 3.05 2.17 5.01
CA GLY A 61 3.47 3.20 4.06
C GLY A 61 3.61 4.61 4.66
N GLU A 62 3.13 4.85 5.88
CA GLU A 62 3.26 6.14 6.56
C GLU A 62 4.47 6.16 7.52
N GLU A 63 5.02 7.34 7.73
CA GLU A 63 6.10 7.57 8.69
C GLU A 63 5.50 7.87 10.07
N PHE A 64 5.95 7.15 11.07
CA PHE A 64 5.52 7.32 12.46
C PHE A 64 6.72 7.73 13.32
N LYS A 65 6.58 8.84 14.05
CA LYS A 65 7.60 9.31 14.97
C LYS A 65 7.36 8.74 16.37
N PHE A 66 8.34 7.99 16.85
CA PHE A 66 8.36 7.47 18.22
C PHE A 66 9.66 7.93 18.91
N GLN A 67 9.54 8.79 19.94
CA GLN A 67 10.68 9.43 20.60
C GLN A 67 11.64 10.10 19.56
N ASN A 68 12.87 9.61 19.46
CA ASN A 68 13.89 10.09 18.53
C ASN A 68 14.00 9.24 17.26
N LEU A 69 13.09 8.30 17.09
CA LEU A 69 13.06 7.41 15.94
C LEU A 69 11.94 7.79 14.98
N LEU A 70 12.21 7.69 13.70
CA LEU A 70 11.23 7.74 12.64
C LEU A 70 11.08 6.33 12.05
N ILE A 71 9.92 5.73 12.26
CA ILE A 71 9.62 4.35 11.88
C ILE A 71 8.67 4.36 10.68
N LYS A 72 8.96 3.56 9.67
CA LYS A 72 8.10 3.34 8.51
C LYS A 72 7.98 1.86 8.23
N VAL A 73 6.77 1.34 8.28
CA VAL A 73 6.48 -0.03 7.85
C VAL A 73 6.09 -0.01 6.38
N LEU A 74 6.87 -0.67 5.53
CA LEU A 74 6.64 -0.70 4.08
C LEU A 74 5.74 -1.85 3.66
N LYS A 75 5.92 -3.01 4.27
CA LYS A 75 5.16 -4.23 3.97
C LYS A 75 4.94 -5.03 5.25
N CYS A 76 3.80 -5.70 5.31
CA CYS A 76 3.52 -6.68 6.35
C CYS A 76 2.93 -7.91 5.69
N TYR A 77 3.41 -9.08 6.07
CA TYR A 77 2.94 -10.37 5.60
C TYR A 77 2.56 -11.24 6.79
N ASN A 78 1.44 -11.93 6.68
CA ASN A 78 0.95 -12.84 7.71
C ASN A 78 0.64 -14.19 7.06
N SER A 79 1.43 -15.20 7.41
CA SER A 79 1.34 -16.56 6.89
C SER A 79 0.39 -17.47 7.70
N LYS A 80 -0.82 -16.97 8.01
CA LYS A 80 -1.81 -17.70 8.84
C LYS A 80 -2.15 -19.12 8.37
N PHE A 81 -1.91 -19.40 7.10
CA PHE A 81 -2.27 -20.67 6.46
C PHE A 81 -1.10 -21.63 6.29
N ASP A 82 0.11 -21.24 6.70
CA ASP A 82 1.28 -22.09 6.67
C ASP A 82 1.32 -22.98 7.95
N ASP A 83 2.07 -24.08 7.90
CA ASP A 83 2.23 -24.99 9.04
C ASP A 83 2.88 -24.29 10.25
N ASP A 84 3.66 -23.23 9.99
CA ASP A 84 4.28 -22.36 10.99
C ASP A 84 3.81 -20.93 10.74
N PRO A 85 2.72 -20.48 11.37
CA PRO A 85 2.19 -19.12 11.15
C PRO A 85 3.16 -18.08 11.67
N GLU A 86 3.62 -17.19 10.78
CA GLU A 86 4.57 -16.14 11.07
C GLU A 86 4.05 -14.78 10.59
N VAL A 87 4.29 -13.75 11.37
CA VAL A 87 4.07 -12.36 10.95
C VAL A 87 5.42 -11.70 10.70
N THR A 88 5.61 -11.25 9.47
CA THR A 88 6.83 -10.56 9.06
C THR A 88 6.52 -9.13 8.62
N ALA A 89 7.40 -8.20 8.92
CA ALA A 89 7.28 -6.82 8.46
C ALA A 89 8.61 -6.31 7.92
N TYR A 90 8.56 -5.67 6.75
CA TYR A 90 9.69 -4.90 6.23
C TYR A 90 9.58 -3.47 6.71
N MET A 91 10.57 -3.02 7.47
CA MET A 91 10.52 -1.71 8.10
C MET A 91 11.83 -0.95 7.94
N GLN A 92 11.69 0.36 7.98
CA GLN A 92 12.79 1.31 7.96
C GLN A 92 12.74 2.15 9.23
N VAL A 93 13.88 2.30 9.89
CA VAL A 93 14.00 3.15 11.09
C VAL A 93 15.15 4.13 10.87
N LYS A 94 14.89 5.41 11.16
CA LYS A 94 15.88 6.49 11.14
C LYS A 94 16.01 7.07 12.53
N ASP A 95 17.24 7.42 12.90
CA ASP A 95 17.51 8.22 14.10
C ASP A 95 17.38 9.71 13.76
N LEU A 96 16.57 10.43 14.52
CA LEU A 96 16.36 11.87 14.37
C LEU A 96 17.37 12.71 15.17
N THR A 97 18.20 12.09 16.02
CA THR A 97 19.22 12.79 16.82
C THR A 97 20.49 13.07 16.02
N THR A 98 20.75 12.27 15.00
CA THR A 98 21.95 12.41 14.16
C THR A 98 21.83 13.68 13.32
N ARG A 99 22.76 14.61 13.51
CA ARG A 99 22.83 15.88 12.75
C ARG A 99 23.34 15.72 11.33
N ASP A 100 23.85 14.56 10.98
CA ASP A 100 24.30 14.28 9.62
C ASP A 100 23.12 14.27 8.67
N LYS A 101 23.22 15.09 7.63
CA LYS A 101 22.25 15.20 6.54
C LYS A 101 22.16 13.93 5.70
N ASP A 102 23.04 12.99 5.89
CA ASP A 102 23.00 11.68 5.29
C ASP A 102 21.93 10.88 6.00
N LYS A 103 20.81 10.71 5.28
CA LYS A 103 19.62 9.96 5.73
C LYS A 103 19.94 8.46 5.81
N VAL A 104 20.87 8.10 6.68
CA VAL A 104 21.22 6.71 6.90
C VAL A 104 20.09 6.08 7.71
N PHE A 105 19.52 5.00 7.16
CA PHE A 105 18.61 4.18 7.92
C PHE A 105 19.43 3.44 8.97
N PHE A 106 19.02 3.59 10.21
CA PHE A 106 19.58 2.83 11.31
C PHE A 106 19.22 1.34 11.19
N PHE A 107 18.00 1.07 10.70
CA PHE A 107 17.51 -0.24 10.37
C PHE A 107 16.73 -0.19 9.04
N ASN A 108 16.93 -1.18 8.17
CA ASN A 108 16.24 -1.30 6.90
C ASN A 108 16.21 -2.77 6.48
N ASP A 109 15.33 -3.56 7.11
CA ASP A 109 15.28 -5.00 6.92
C ASP A 109 13.93 -5.59 7.35
N TRP A 110 13.82 -6.92 7.22
CA TRP A 110 12.69 -7.70 7.70
C TRP A 110 12.79 -7.96 9.20
N THR A 111 11.65 -7.87 9.88
CA THR A 111 11.47 -8.30 11.27
C THR A 111 10.47 -9.44 11.31
N PHE A 112 10.61 -10.31 12.30
CA PHE A 112 9.80 -11.50 12.50
C PHE A 112 9.18 -11.46 13.90
N ALA A 113 7.87 -11.78 14.00
CA ALA A 113 7.20 -11.78 15.30
C ALA A 113 7.73 -12.86 16.24
N SER A 114 8.13 -14.02 15.69
CA SER A 114 8.71 -15.14 16.47
C SER A 114 10.15 -14.87 16.94
N SER A 115 10.90 -14.00 16.26
CA SER A 115 12.31 -13.74 16.53
C SER A 115 12.65 -12.25 16.50
N PRO A 116 12.10 -11.45 17.42
CA PRO A 116 12.26 -10.00 17.41
C PRO A 116 13.70 -9.52 17.71
N SER A 117 14.56 -10.42 18.17
CA SER A 117 15.92 -10.06 18.63
C SER A 117 17.02 -10.27 17.60
N LEU A 118 16.69 -10.65 16.34
CA LEU A 118 17.71 -10.94 15.31
C LEU A 118 18.50 -9.68 14.90
N SER A 119 18.00 -8.51 15.14
CA SER A 119 18.71 -7.25 14.87
C SER A 119 18.37 -6.24 15.97
N PRO A 120 19.05 -6.31 17.14
CA PRO A 120 18.84 -5.31 18.18
C PRO A 120 19.28 -3.94 17.67
N PHE A 121 18.45 -2.94 17.87
CA PHE A 121 18.86 -1.56 17.66
C PHE A 121 19.80 -1.16 18.81
N ASP A 122 21.08 -1.21 18.60
CA ASP A 122 22.04 -0.64 19.53
C ASP A 122 22.11 0.85 19.26
N GLN A 123 21.39 1.64 20.04
CA GLN A 123 21.66 3.08 20.14
C GLN A 123 22.84 3.28 21.10
N PRO A 124 23.84 4.10 20.69
CA PRO A 124 24.89 4.51 21.59
C PRO A 124 24.38 5.39 22.72
#